data_b28326cbed3ed6b279611e3aabe279c0
#
_entry.id   b28326cbed3ed6b279611e3aabe279c0
#
_cell.length_a   1.000
_cell.length_b   1.000
_cell.length_c   1.000
_cell.angle_alpha   90.00
_cell.angle_beta   90.00
_cell.angle_gamma   90.00
#
_symmetry.space_group_name_H-M   'P 1'
#
loop_
_entity.id
_entity.type
_entity.pdbx_description
1 polymer ?
#
loop_
_entity_poly.entity_id
_entity_poly.type
_entity_poly.pdbx_seq_one_letter_code
_entity_poly.pdbx_strand_id
1 'polypeptide(L)'
;MAKKAKKATKKTAKNVTKKTTKTATKKSASAKVASKRVAVKAAPKPRGSALVSIAAGFTANDAVATIKWYCDVLGFKVLERWEHEGRFLGAQIGSGGVIINVGQDDWEQGRDRAKGQGTRLYILMGPDVDGFAAAIKARGGTLADEPRTDWGMRAFSINDPDGFKLTFMHELRN
;
A
#
# COMPACT_ATOMS: atom_id res chain seq x y z
N MET A 1 -47.39 -42.12 0.56
CA MET A 1 -48.18 -42.16 -0.72
C MET A 1 -47.44 -41.25 -1.68
N ALA A 2 -46.71 -41.79 -2.61
CA ALA A 2 -47.05 -42.04 -4.01
C ALA A 2 -47.04 -40.72 -4.81
N LYS A 3 -46.42 -40.49 -5.92
CA LYS A 3 -45.75 -41.18 -7.05
C LYS A 3 -45.20 -40.07 -7.97
N LYS A 4 -43.99 -40.19 -8.50
CA LYS A 4 -43.67 -40.58 -9.90
C LYS A 4 -44.20 -39.64 -11.00
N ALA A 5 -43.32 -39.10 -11.85
CA ALA A 5 -42.88 -39.57 -13.19
C ALA A 5 -42.05 -38.46 -13.86
N LYS A 6 -40.82 -38.61 -14.32
CA LYS A 6 -40.31 -39.13 -15.58
C LYS A 6 -41.01 -38.67 -16.85
N LYS A 7 -40.32 -37.88 -17.69
CA LYS A 7 -40.19 -38.21 -19.10
C LYS A 7 -39.12 -37.39 -19.82
N ALA A 8 -38.20 -38.11 -20.45
CA ALA A 8 -37.25 -37.66 -21.41
C ALA A 8 -37.81 -37.81 -22.84
N THR A 9 -37.38 -37.01 -23.76
CA THR A 9 -37.26 -37.31 -25.23
C THR A 9 -36.41 -36.18 -25.84
N LYS A 10 -35.30 -36.41 -26.44
CA LYS A 10 -34.85 -37.10 -27.63
C LYS A 10 -34.65 -36.12 -28.82
N LYS A 11 -33.38 -35.93 -29.15
CA LYS A 11 -32.73 -35.95 -30.48
C LYS A 11 -33.38 -35.22 -31.64
N THR A 12 -32.62 -34.27 -32.24
CA THR A 12 -32.37 -34.41 -33.71
C THR A 12 -31.06 -33.68 -34.08
N ALA A 13 -30.18 -34.45 -34.69
CA ALA A 13 -29.00 -33.95 -35.38
C ALA A 13 -29.40 -33.59 -36.82
N LYS A 14 -28.82 -32.52 -37.36
CA LYS A 14 -28.60 -32.40 -38.81
C LYS A 14 -27.34 -31.57 -39.08
N ASN A 15 -26.48 -32.30 -39.70
CA ASN A 15 -25.26 -31.99 -40.42
C ASN A 15 -25.53 -31.02 -41.58
N VAL A 16 -24.66 -30.03 -41.81
CA VAL A 16 -24.34 -29.54 -43.16
C VAL A 16 -23.06 -28.67 -43.14
N THR A 17 -22.09 -29.16 -43.84
CA THR A 17 -21.13 -28.57 -44.80
C THR A 17 -19.97 -27.70 -44.33
N LYS A 18 -18.81 -28.29 -44.52
CA LYS A 18 -17.48 -27.71 -44.73
C LYS A 18 -17.48 -26.49 -45.63
N LYS A 19 -16.89 -25.39 -45.15
CA LYS A 19 -16.27 -24.40 -46.02
C LYS A 19 -14.92 -23.99 -45.43
N THR A 20 -13.89 -24.46 -46.06
CA THR A 20 -12.49 -24.14 -45.87
C THR A 20 -12.26 -22.68 -46.25
N THR A 21 -11.86 -21.84 -45.31
CA THR A 21 -11.26 -20.54 -45.68
C THR A 21 -9.92 -20.45 -44.95
N LYS A 22 -8.85 -20.50 -45.71
CA LYS A 22 -7.49 -20.16 -45.32
C LYS A 22 -7.49 -18.72 -44.77
N THR A 23 -7.21 -18.57 -43.49
CA THR A 23 -6.92 -17.23 -42.97
C THR A 23 -5.45 -17.21 -42.56
N ALA A 24 -4.73 -16.32 -43.22
CA ALA A 24 -3.32 -16.12 -43.06
C ALA A 24 -3.00 -15.65 -41.63
N THR A 25 -2.02 -16.32 -41.06
CA THR A 25 -1.44 -15.96 -39.75
C THR A 25 -0.68 -14.64 -39.89
N LYS A 26 -1.30 -13.55 -39.48
CA LYS A 26 -0.65 -12.27 -39.33
C LYS A 26 0.12 -12.30 -38.00
N LYS A 27 1.44 -12.49 -38.07
CA LYS A 27 2.35 -12.26 -36.96
C LYS A 27 2.17 -10.83 -36.46
N SER A 28 1.53 -10.68 -35.31
CA SER A 28 1.52 -9.43 -34.55
C SER A 28 2.92 -9.21 -33.98
N ALA A 29 3.65 -8.30 -34.59
CA ALA A 29 4.89 -7.79 -34.03
C ALA A 29 4.53 -6.96 -32.79
N SER A 30 4.80 -7.49 -31.61
CA SER A 30 4.76 -6.75 -30.36
C SER A 30 5.82 -5.64 -30.42
N ALA A 31 5.39 -4.43 -30.70
CA ALA A 31 6.24 -3.24 -30.61
C ALA A 31 6.57 -3.02 -29.13
N LYS A 32 7.84 -3.30 -28.76
CA LYS A 32 8.44 -2.85 -27.51
C LYS A 32 8.37 -1.32 -27.50
N VAL A 33 7.38 -0.75 -26.82
CA VAL A 33 7.38 0.66 -26.47
C VAL A 33 8.48 0.86 -25.42
N ALA A 34 9.66 1.23 -25.88
CA ALA A 34 10.72 1.71 -25.01
C ALA A 34 10.27 3.09 -24.49
N SER A 35 9.71 3.12 -23.29
CA SER A 35 9.47 4.35 -22.55
C SER A 35 10.81 5.03 -22.31
N LYS A 36 11.15 6.04 -23.10
CA LYS A 36 12.29 6.91 -22.90
C LYS A 36 12.05 7.66 -21.59
N ARG A 37 12.65 7.20 -20.49
CA ARG A 37 12.71 7.99 -19.25
C ARG A 37 13.39 9.31 -19.60
N VAL A 38 12.60 10.40 -19.62
CA VAL A 38 13.16 11.74 -19.58
C VAL A 38 13.82 11.87 -18.22
N ALA A 39 15.14 11.88 -18.20
CA ALA A 39 15.89 12.20 -16.98
C ALA A 39 15.49 13.63 -16.59
N VAL A 40 14.59 13.75 -15.63
CA VAL A 40 14.34 15.04 -14.99
C VAL A 40 15.63 15.39 -14.27
N LYS A 41 16.40 16.31 -14.89
CA LYS A 41 17.59 16.89 -14.26
C LYS A 41 17.14 17.42 -12.91
N ALA A 42 17.70 16.87 -11.81
CA ALA A 42 17.38 17.30 -10.47
C ALA A 42 17.47 18.85 -10.45
N ALA A 43 16.36 19.49 -10.11
CA ALA A 43 16.36 20.95 -9.97
C ALA A 43 17.45 21.32 -8.98
N PRO A 44 18.27 22.36 -9.23
CA PRO A 44 19.25 22.79 -8.28
C PRO A 44 18.56 23.11 -6.96
N LYS A 45 19.06 22.56 -5.84
CA LYS A 45 18.51 22.87 -4.51
C LYS A 45 18.44 24.39 -4.38
N PRO A 46 17.25 24.98 -4.13
CA PRO A 46 17.16 26.42 -3.98
C PRO A 46 18.07 26.84 -2.83
N ARG A 47 19.03 27.71 -3.11
CA ARG A 47 19.86 28.33 -2.07
C ARG A 47 18.92 29.13 -1.17
N GLY A 48 18.81 28.72 0.09
CA GLY A 48 17.98 29.45 1.07
C GLY A 48 16.53 28.99 1.18
N SER A 49 16.21 27.71 0.85
CA SER A 49 14.88 27.18 1.22
C SER A 49 14.71 27.22 2.74
N ALA A 50 13.69 27.92 3.21
CA ALA A 50 13.28 27.91 4.61
C ALA A 50 12.65 26.54 5.03
N LEU A 51 12.33 25.68 4.05
CA LEU A 51 11.73 24.35 4.31
C LEU A 51 12.82 23.37 4.73
N VAL A 52 12.63 22.73 5.89
CA VAL A 52 13.61 21.83 6.51
C VAL A 52 13.19 20.36 6.36
N SER A 53 11.94 20.05 6.64
CA SER A 53 11.40 18.69 6.62
C SER A 53 9.90 18.67 6.41
N ILE A 54 9.35 17.49 6.25
CA ILE A 54 7.91 17.21 6.25
C ILE A 54 7.61 16.17 7.32
N ALA A 55 6.52 16.33 8.04
CA ALA A 55 5.96 15.34 8.94
C ALA A 55 4.55 14.98 8.47
N ALA A 56 4.22 13.69 8.42
CA ALA A 56 2.86 13.24 8.16
C ALA A 56 2.02 13.40 9.43
N GLY A 57 0.75 13.83 9.29
CA GLY A 57 -0.22 13.88 10.39
C GLY A 57 -1.33 12.88 10.17
N PHE A 58 -1.53 11.96 11.12
CA PHE A 58 -2.59 10.98 11.12
C PHE A 58 -3.49 11.15 12.35
N THR A 59 -4.78 10.90 12.19
CA THR A 59 -5.72 10.81 13.30
C THR A 59 -6.05 9.35 13.55
N ALA A 60 -6.09 8.93 14.80
CA ALA A 60 -6.33 7.56 15.21
C ALA A 60 -7.62 7.42 16.03
N ASN A 61 -8.31 6.31 15.86
CA ASN A 61 -9.47 5.95 16.70
C ASN A 61 -9.05 5.77 18.16
N ASP A 62 -7.89 5.14 18.36
CA ASP A 62 -7.20 4.99 19.63
C ASP A 62 -5.72 5.32 19.41
N ALA A 63 -5.34 6.56 19.68
CA ALA A 63 -3.98 7.03 19.46
C ALA A 63 -2.95 6.28 20.32
N VAL A 64 -3.32 5.82 21.53
CA VAL A 64 -2.41 5.05 22.39
C VAL A 64 -2.11 3.69 21.76
N ALA A 65 -3.15 2.97 21.32
CA ALA A 65 -3.00 1.68 20.68
C ALA A 65 -2.26 1.79 19.33
N THR A 66 -2.57 2.80 18.52
CA THR A 66 -1.92 3.03 17.23
C THR A 66 -0.44 3.37 17.40
N ILE A 67 -0.08 4.26 18.34
CA ILE A 67 1.32 4.60 18.63
C ILE A 67 2.08 3.36 19.13
N LYS A 68 1.46 2.58 20.03
CA LYS A 68 2.05 1.32 20.50
C LYS A 68 2.32 0.37 19.34
N TRP A 69 1.39 0.23 18.41
CA TRP A 69 1.57 -0.59 17.21
C TRP A 69 2.75 -0.10 16.34
N TYR A 70 2.87 1.21 16.11
CA TYR A 70 4.02 1.77 15.38
C TYR A 70 5.36 1.44 16.06
N CYS A 71 5.40 1.50 17.39
CA CYS A 71 6.61 1.18 18.15
C CYS A 71 6.92 -0.32 18.11
N ASP A 72 5.94 -1.18 18.38
CA ASP A 72 6.14 -2.61 18.52
C ASP A 72 6.35 -3.31 17.17
N VAL A 73 5.57 -2.92 16.16
CA VAL A 73 5.57 -3.58 14.84
C VAL A 73 6.59 -2.96 13.90
N LEU A 74 6.62 -1.63 13.78
CA LEU A 74 7.49 -0.93 12.83
C LEU A 74 8.81 -0.45 13.45
N GLY A 75 8.96 -0.50 14.78
CA GLY A 75 10.18 -0.09 15.47
C GLY A 75 10.36 1.43 15.56
N PHE A 76 9.28 2.19 15.47
CA PHE A 76 9.30 3.64 15.73
C PHE A 76 9.54 3.92 17.21
N LYS A 77 9.92 5.14 17.51
CA LYS A 77 10.10 5.64 18.88
C LYS A 77 9.22 6.85 19.11
N VAL A 78 8.66 6.99 20.30
CA VAL A 78 7.98 8.21 20.71
C VAL A 78 9.03 9.29 20.91
N LEU A 79 8.89 10.41 20.18
CA LEU A 79 9.77 11.56 20.25
C LEU A 79 9.20 12.62 21.16
N GLU A 80 7.89 12.85 21.12
CA GLU A 80 7.17 13.84 21.91
C GLU A 80 5.77 13.34 22.21
N ARG A 81 5.24 13.64 23.41
CA ARG A 81 3.86 13.33 23.81
C ARG A 81 3.11 14.65 23.99
N TRP A 82 1.85 14.66 23.58
CA TRP A 82 0.98 15.81 23.73
C TRP A 82 -0.15 15.49 24.69
N GLU A 83 -0.26 16.30 25.72
CA GLU A 83 -1.29 16.17 26.76
C GLU A 83 -1.86 17.55 27.07
N HIS A 84 -3.14 17.61 27.39
CA HIS A 84 -3.81 18.82 27.84
C HIS A 84 -4.80 18.47 28.96
N GLU A 85 -4.69 19.14 30.08
CA GLU A 85 -5.53 18.91 31.28
C GLU A 85 -5.59 17.44 31.70
N GLY A 86 -4.44 16.75 31.68
CA GLY A 86 -4.34 15.34 32.02
C GLY A 86 -4.89 14.35 30.97
N ARG A 87 -5.36 14.87 29.84
CA ARG A 87 -5.87 14.06 28.72
C ARG A 87 -4.80 13.91 27.65
N PHE A 88 -4.56 12.67 27.22
CA PHE A 88 -3.66 12.36 26.12
C PHE A 88 -4.29 12.80 24.78
N LEU A 89 -3.57 13.60 24.01
CA LEU A 89 -4.01 14.11 22.70
C LEU A 89 -3.32 13.40 21.53
N GLY A 90 -2.12 12.85 21.76
CA GLY A 90 -1.34 12.20 20.72
C GLY A 90 0.15 12.23 21.00
N ALA A 91 0.93 11.86 19.98
CA ALA A 91 2.39 11.91 20.06
C ALA A 91 3.00 12.11 18.67
N GLN A 92 4.21 12.64 18.68
CA GLN A 92 5.13 12.55 17.56
C GLN A 92 5.95 11.27 17.70
N ILE A 93 5.99 10.48 16.65
CA ILE A 93 6.78 9.25 16.57
C ILE A 93 7.76 9.34 15.41
N GLY A 94 8.89 8.64 15.50
CA GLY A 94 9.89 8.68 14.45
C GLY A 94 10.79 7.48 14.38
N SER A 95 11.38 7.29 13.20
CA SER A 95 12.41 6.29 12.92
C SER A 95 13.35 6.82 11.84
N GLY A 96 14.63 7.00 12.17
CA GLY A 96 15.57 7.68 11.27
C GLY A 96 15.11 9.10 10.93
N GLY A 97 14.97 9.41 9.64
CA GLY A 97 14.44 10.71 9.17
C GLY A 97 12.92 10.77 8.97
N VAL A 98 12.20 9.70 9.31
CA VAL A 98 10.74 9.63 9.17
C VAL A 98 10.07 10.11 10.44
N ILE A 99 9.16 11.07 10.31
CA ILE A 99 8.39 11.64 11.42
C ILE A 99 6.90 11.54 11.09
N ILE A 100 6.13 11.02 12.04
CA ILE A 100 4.67 10.92 11.97
C ILE A 100 4.08 11.50 13.26
N ASN A 101 3.10 12.37 13.10
CA ASN A 101 2.29 12.90 14.18
C ASN A 101 1.01 12.07 14.26
N VAL A 102 0.75 11.40 15.38
CA VAL A 102 -0.46 10.61 15.60
C VAL A 102 -1.31 11.30 16.64
N GLY A 103 -2.46 11.83 16.25
CA GLY A 103 -3.42 12.52 17.12
C GLY A 103 -4.64 11.66 17.41
N GLN A 104 -5.19 11.80 18.64
CA GLN A 104 -6.47 11.21 18.99
C GLN A 104 -7.59 11.86 18.16
N ASP A 105 -8.42 11.06 17.51
CA ASP A 105 -9.58 11.54 16.80
C ASP A 105 -10.76 11.74 17.76
N ASP A 106 -10.93 12.97 18.19
CA ASP A 106 -12.04 13.40 19.06
C ASP A 106 -12.98 14.37 18.33
N TRP A 107 -12.94 14.35 17.00
CA TRP A 107 -13.77 15.22 16.20
C TRP A 107 -15.27 14.89 16.31
N GLU A 108 -16.12 15.89 16.09
CA GLU A 108 -17.59 15.77 16.18
C GLU A 108 -18.20 14.69 15.30
N GLN A 109 -17.55 14.35 14.18
CA GLN A 109 -18.01 13.30 13.27
C GLN A 109 -17.76 11.87 13.79
N GLY A 110 -17.17 11.74 14.97
CA GLY A 110 -16.93 10.45 15.61
C GLY A 110 -15.64 9.77 15.18
N ARG A 111 -15.21 8.82 16.01
CA ARG A 111 -13.97 8.08 15.85
C ARG A 111 -14.07 7.02 14.75
N ASP A 112 -15.25 6.46 14.51
CA ASP A 112 -15.46 5.29 13.65
C ASP A 112 -15.53 5.62 12.15
N ARG A 113 -15.26 6.85 11.78
CA ARG A 113 -15.19 7.22 10.37
C ARG A 113 -14.02 6.54 9.67
N ALA A 114 -14.19 6.22 8.40
CA ALA A 114 -13.12 5.67 7.58
C ALA A 114 -11.95 6.65 7.47
N LYS A 115 -10.74 6.16 7.78
CA LYS A 115 -9.49 6.91 7.70
C LYS A 115 -8.58 6.33 6.61
N GLY A 116 -7.53 7.05 6.27
CA GLY A 116 -6.50 6.59 5.32
C GLY A 116 -6.96 6.48 3.86
N GLN A 117 -8.23 6.77 3.55
CA GLN A 117 -8.75 6.66 2.19
C GLN A 117 -8.04 7.64 1.25
N GLY A 118 -7.47 7.12 0.16
CA GLY A 118 -6.73 7.91 -0.81
C GLY A 118 -5.37 8.43 -0.33
N THR A 119 -5.00 8.18 0.93
CA THR A 119 -3.70 8.57 1.49
C THR A 119 -2.72 7.43 1.39
N ARG A 120 -1.52 7.72 0.88
CA ARG A 120 -0.40 6.78 0.83
C ARG A 120 0.88 7.49 1.20
N LEU A 121 1.61 6.93 2.16
CA LEU A 121 2.92 7.43 2.54
C LEU A 121 4.00 6.55 1.92
N TYR A 122 4.89 7.14 1.13
CA TYR A 122 6.06 6.46 0.58
C TYR A 122 7.27 6.76 1.45
N ILE A 123 7.87 5.72 2.00
CA ILE A 123 9.00 5.79 2.92
C ILE A 123 10.20 5.17 2.24
N LEU A 124 11.19 6.00 1.92
CA LEU A 124 12.46 5.54 1.38
C LEU A 124 13.30 4.93 2.50
N MET A 125 13.87 3.77 2.25
CA MET A 125 14.68 3.04 3.22
C MET A 125 15.97 2.49 2.60
N GLY A 126 16.81 1.87 3.40
CA GLY A 126 17.99 1.15 2.96
C GLY A 126 17.67 -0.11 2.13
N PRO A 127 18.70 -0.82 1.61
CA PRO A 127 18.49 -1.90 0.64
C PRO A 127 17.81 -3.15 1.21
N ASP A 128 17.81 -3.34 2.53
CA ASP A 128 17.25 -4.54 3.18
C ASP A 128 15.73 -4.46 3.37
N VAL A 129 15.01 -4.33 2.25
CA VAL A 129 13.55 -4.26 2.24
C VAL A 129 12.90 -5.58 2.68
N ASP A 130 13.45 -6.69 2.22
CA ASP A 130 12.94 -8.03 2.54
C ASP A 130 13.17 -8.38 4.01
N GLY A 131 14.33 -8.09 4.55
CA GLY A 131 14.63 -8.30 5.98
C GLY A 131 13.74 -7.46 6.88
N PHE A 132 13.46 -6.21 6.50
CA PHE A 132 12.54 -5.37 7.26
C PHE A 132 11.09 -5.91 7.21
N ALA A 133 10.63 -6.35 6.04
CA ALA A 133 9.32 -6.98 5.90
C ALA A 133 9.20 -8.25 6.76
N ALA A 134 10.24 -9.10 6.77
CA ALA A 134 10.30 -10.29 7.62
C ALA A 134 10.27 -9.94 9.12
N ALA A 135 11.01 -8.91 9.53
CA ALA A 135 11.02 -8.43 10.91
C ALA A 135 9.67 -7.89 11.36
N ILE A 136 8.92 -7.22 10.48
CA ILE A 136 7.55 -6.77 10.74
C ILE A 136 6.64 -7.98 10.98
N LYS A 137 6.68 -9.00 10.12
CA LYS A 137 5.89 -10.23 10.28
C LYS A 137 6.23 -10.95 11.58
N ALA A 138 7.51 -11.06 11.94
CA ALA A 138 7.96 -11.67 13.18
C ALA A 138 7.42 -10.96 14.42
N ARG A 139 7.14 -9.65 14.32
CA ARG A 139 6.53 -8.81 15.37
C ARG A 139 5.00 -8.79 15.32
N GLY A 140 4.38 -9.66 14.51
CA GLY A 140 2.93 -9.78 14.38
C GLY A 140 2.27 -8.82 13.39
N GLY A 141 3.05 -8.08 12.59
CA GLY A 141 2.51 -7.23 11.54
C GLY A 141 2.04 -8.03 10.32
N THR A 142 0.95 -7.59 9.70
CA THR A 142 0.41 -8.17 8.47
C THR A 142 0.65 -7.24 7.29
N LEU A 143 1.38 -7.70 6.29
CA LEU A 143 1.63 -6.89 5.10
C LEU A 143 0.37 -6.78 4.23
N ALA A 144 0.14 -5.61 3.67
CA ALA A 144 -0.90 -5.38 2.67
C ALA A 144 -0.43 -5.83 1.27
N ASP A 145 0.87 -5.61 0.97
CA ASP A 145 1.52 -6.10 -0.24
C ASP A 145 2.87 -6.70 0.15
N GLU A 146 3.17 -7.91 -0.33
CA GLU A 146 4.45 -8.58 -0.12
C GLU A 146 5.59 -7.85 -0.88
N PRO A 147 6.86 -8.02 -0.44
CA PRO A 147 7.99 -7.43 -1.13
C PRO A 147 8.04 -7.84 -2.60
N ARG A 148 8.01 -6.86 -3.48
CA ARG A 148 8.09 -7.06 -4.93
C ARG A 148 8.99 -6.00 -5.56
N THR A 149 9.53 -6.36 -6.74
CA THR A 149 10.31 -5.41 -7.55
C THR A 149 9.44 -4.91 -8.69
N ASP A 150 9.24 -3.60 -8.74
CA ASP A 150 8.47 -2.94 -9.79
C ASP A 150 9.04 -1.53 -10.04
N TRP A 151 9.06 -1.07 -11.29
CA TRP A 151 9.53 0.27 -11.67
C TRP A 151 10.95 0.62 -11.16
N GLY A 152 11.83 -0.38 -10.98
CA GLY A 152 13.18 -0.19 -10.44
C GLY A 152 13.23 0.06 -8.93
N MET A 153 12.14 -0.25 -8.24
CA MET A 153 12.04 -0.17 -6.79
C MET A 153 11.79 -1.57 -6.20
N ARG A 154 12.44 -1.90 -5.09
CA ARG A 154 12.03 -3.01 -4.22
C ARG A 154 11.14 -2.43 -3.15
N ALA A 155 9.90 -2.91 -3.01
CA ALA A 155 8.91 -2.30 -2.12
C ALA A 155 7.92 -3.31 -1.56
N PHE A 156 7.37 -3.00 -0.37
CA PHE A 156 6.20 -3.65 0.22
C PHE A 156 5.30 -2.61 0.89
N SER A 157 4.07 -2.99 1.23
CA SER A 157 3.15 -2.08 1.92
C SER A 157 2.52 -2.74 3.14
N ILE A 158 2.16 -1.92 4.12
CA ILE A 158 1.39 -2.29 5.30
C ILE A 158 0.35 -1.20 5.57
N ASN A 159 -0.81 -1.59 6.09
CA ASN A 159 -1.78 -0.64 6.62
C ASN A 159 -1.60 -0.54 8.12
N ASP A 160 -1.69 0.68 8.64
CA ASP A 160 -1.76 0.89 10.08
C ASP A 160 -3.15 0.51 10.65
N PRO A 161 -3.35 0.49 11.97
CA PRO A 161 -4.63 0.13 12.58
C PRO A 161 -5.82 0.99 12.14
N ASP A 162 -5.58 2.23 11.69
CA ASP A 162 -6.59 3.18 11.24
C ASP A 162 -6.78 3.21 9.72
N GLY A 163 -6.04 2.37 8.97
CA GLY A 163 -6.17 2.21 7.52
C GLY A 163 -5.25 3.09 6.68
N PHE A 164 -4.30 3.81 7.27
CA PHE A 164 -3.31 4.55 6.52
C PHE A 164 -2.28 3.60 5.89
N LYS A 165 -2.10 3.70 4.57
CA LYS A 165 -1.19 2.83 3.84
C LYS A 165 0.23 3.40 3.83
N LEU A 166 1.16 2.62 4.37
CA LEU A 166 2.60 2.89 4.37
C LEU A 166 3.27 1.98 3.34
N THR A 167 4.05 2.55 2.43
CA THR A 167 4.83 1.82 1.44
C THR A 167 6.31 2.07 1.69
N PHE A 168 7.02 1.03 2.11
CA PHE A 168 8.47 1.05 2.32
C PHE A 168 9.15 0.64 1.03
N MET A 169 10.17 1.40 0.60
CA MET A 169 10.76 1.20 -0.71
C MET A 169 12.23 1.58 -0.78
N HIS A 170 12.96 0.87 -1.63
CA HIS A 170 14.36 1.13 -1.95
C HIS A 170 14.55 1.16 -3.48
N GLU A 171 15.28 2.15 -3.97
CA GLU A 171 15.63 2.26 -5.39
C GLU A 171 16.76 1.28 -5.73
N LEU A 172 16.50 0.38 -6.68
CA LEU A 172 17.51 -0.50 -7.23
C LEU A 172 18.33 0.28 -8.25
N ARG A 173 19.56 0.65 -7.86
CA ARG A 173 20.50 1.28 -8.80
C ARG A 173 21.02 0.20 -9.75
N ASN A 174 20.86 0.44 -11.04
CA ASN A 174 21.52 -0.33 -12.08
C ASN A 174 22.98 0.13 -12.20
#